data_3d633ff7f2ddbde1ad2f36c14488e88a
#
_entry.id   3d633ff7f2ddbde1ad2f36c14488e88a
#
_cell.length_a   1.000
_cell.length_b   1.000
_cell.length_c   1.000
_cell.angle_alpha   90.00
_cell.angle_beta   90.00
_cell.angle_gamma   90.00
#
_symmetry.space_group_name_H-M   'P 1'
#
loop_
_entity.id
_entity.type
_entity.pdbx_description
1 polymer ?
#
loop_
_entity_poly.entity_id
_entity_poly.type
_entity_poly.pdbx_seq_one_letter_code
_entity_poly.pdbx_strand_id
1 'polypeptide(L)'
;NLSHSLIIIAQYISNLMSHKKLNIIKSKKFRLASKKEIQSMTNLCIKHLDQINFFKQKEKKPIMLENLRNIFYKMELSDKETRILSSVFASLGKKR
;
A
#
# COMPACT_ATOMS: atom_id res chain seq x y z
N ASN A 1 12.21 4.47 -13.85
CA ASN A 1 11.46 5.71 -13.76
C ASN A 1 10.46 5.65 -12.61
N LEU A 2 10.51 6.66 -11.77
CA LEU A 2 9.68 6.72 -10.57
C LEU A 2 8.19 6.73 -10.89
N SER A 3 7.78 7.53 -11.85
CA SER A 3 6.37 7.63 -12.23
C SER A 3 5.84 6.29 -12.73
N HIS A 4 6.66 5.58 -13.48
CA HIS A 4 6.27 4.28 -14.00
C HIS A 4 6.09 3.27 -12.88
N SER A 5 6.97 3.29 -11.89
CA SER A 5 6.87 2.39 -10.74
C SER A 5 5.58 2.65 -9.95
N LEU A 6 5.20 3.92 -9.80
CA LEU A 6 3.97 4.27 -9.11
C LEU A 6 2.73 3.76 -9.82
N ILE A 7 2.74 3.82 -11.15
CA ILE A 7 1.62 3.32 -11.95
C ILE A 7 1.48 1.80 -11.75
N ILE A 8 2.57 1.09 -11.74
CA ILE A 8 2.56 -0.36 -11.53
C ILE A 8 2.01 -0.71 -10.15
N ILE A 9 2.44 0.00 -9.12
CA ILE A 9 1.96 -0.22 -7.77
C ILE A 9 0.47 0.06 -7.67
N ALA A 10 0.02 1.18 -8.23
CA ALA A 10 -1.39 1.55 -8.19
C ALA A 10 -2.25 0.50 -8.89
N GLN A 11 -1.77 -0.02 -10.01
CA GLN A 11 -2.50 -1.04 -10.75
C GLN A 11 -2.58 -2.34 -9.97
N TYR A 12 -1.50 -2.72 -9.30
CA TYR A 12 -1.48 -3.91 -8.46
C TYR A 12 -2.51 -3.80 -7.33
N ILE A 13 -2.56 -2.66 -6.68
CA ILE A 13 -3.50 -2.40 -5.61
C ILE A 13 -4.94 -2.46 -6.13
N SER A 14 -5.18 -1.88 -7.29
CA SER A 14 -6.51 -1.90 -7.90
C SER A 14 -6.96 -3.33 -8.19
N ASN A 15 -6.05 -4.15 -8.70
CA ASN A 15 -6.36 -5.55 -8.98
C ASN A 15 -6.67 -6.32 -7.69
N LEU A 16 -5.93 -6.04 -6.62
CA LEU A 16 -6.20 -6.67 -5.33
C LEU A 16 -7.61 -6.36 -4.84
N MET A 17 -8.04 -5.11 -4.97
CA MET A 17 -9.37 -4.71 -4.54
C MET A 17 -10.46 -5.44 -5.33
N SER A 18 -10.26 -5.60 -6.63
CA SER A 18 -11.22 -6.33 -7.47
C SER A 18 -11.32 -7.79 -7.06
N HIS A 19 -10.18 -8.43 -6.85
CA HIS A 19 -10.14 -9.82 -6.40
C HIS A 19 -10.77 -9.98 -5.04
N LYS A 20 -10.56 -9.01 -4.15
CA LYS A 20 -11.11 -9.07 -2.82
C LYS A 20 -12.63 -9.08 -2.83
N LYS A 21 -13.26 -8.27 -3.68
CA LYS A 21 -14.71 -8.28 -3.79
C LYS A 21 -15.26 -9.65 -4.15
N LEU A 22 -14.58 -10.32 -5.04
CA LEU A 22 -14.97 -11.67 -5.43
C LEU A 22 -14.75 -12.68 -4.30
N ASN A 23 -13.63 -12.55 -3.60
CA ASN A 23 -13.27 -13.48 -2.54
C ASN A 23 -14.19 -13.35 -1.32
N ILE A 24 -14.66 -12.17 -1.02
CA ILE A 24 -15.59 -11.96 0.09
C ILE A 24 -16.89 -12.73 -0.17
N ILE A 25 -17.32 -12.78 -1.43
CA ILE A 25 -18.52 -13.51 -1.80
C ILE A 25 -18.30 -15.01 -1.68
N LYS A 26 -17.12 -15.50 -2.05
CA LYS A 26 -16.81 -16.93 -2.08
C LYS A 26 -16.35 -17.50 -0.75
N SER A 27 -15.63 -16.72 0.01
CA SER A 27 -15.02 -17.20 1.25
C SER A 27 -15.53 -16.44 2.45
N LYS A 28 -15.98 -17.19 3.44
CA LYS A 28 -16.40 -16.61 4.72
C LYS A 28 -15.26 -16.47 5.71
N LYS A 29 -14.08 -17.01 5.36
CA LYS A 29 -12.90 -16.93 6.22
C LYS A 29 -12.05 -15.74 5.82
N PHE A 30 -12.57 -14.57 6.06
CA PHE A 30 -11.88 -13.35 5.75
C PHE A 30 -11.54 -12.63 7.04
N ARG A 31 -10.26 -12.35 7.24
CA ARG A 31 -9.79 -11.65 8.42
C ARG A 31 -9.15 -10.34 8.01
N LEU A 32 -9.71 -9.25 8.45
CA LEU A 32 -9.17 -7.92 8.21
C LEU A 32 -7.86 -7.73 8.99
N ALA A 33 -6.93 -7.04 8.35
CA ALA A 33 -5.70 -6.67 9.03
C ALA A 33 -6.01 -5.68 10.14
N SER A 34 -5.23 -5.75 11.21
CA SER A 34 -5.37 -4.81 12.31
C SER A 34 -4.90 -3.42 11.86
N LYS A 35 -5.35 -2.42 12.59
CA LYS A 35 -4.94 -1.04 12.36
C LYS A 35 -3.42 -0.92 12.41
N LYS A 36 -2.81 -1.64 13.35
CA LYS A 36 -1.37 -1.64 13.53
C LYS A 36 -0.65 -2.23 12.32
N GLU A 37 -1.19 -3.30 11.77
CA GLU A 37 -0.60 -3.94 10.58
C GLU A 37 -0.67 -3.02 9.37
N ILE A 38 -1.80 -2.37 9.17
CA ILE A 38 -1.96 -1.42 8.08
C ILE A 38 -0.99 -0.25 8.24
N GLN A 39 -0.86 0.23 9.46
CA GLN A 39 0.03 1.35 9.76
C GLN A 39 1.49 0.99 9.48
N SER A 40 1.91 -0.21 9.88
CA SER A 40 3.27 -0.68 9.64
C SER A 40 3.57 -0.78 8.14
N MET A 41 2.63 -1.32 7.38
CA MET A 41 2.77 -1.44 5.93
C MET A 41 2.86 -0.05 5.29
N THR A 42 1.99 0.85 5.70
CA THR A 42 1.96 2.22 5.17
C THR A 42 3.27 2.95 5.47
N ASN A 43 3.77 2.79 6.69
CA ASN A 43 5.04 3.43 7.08
C ASN A 43 6.21 2.90 6.27
N LEU A 44 6.19 1.60 5.96
CA LEU A 44 7.22 1.00 5.12
C LEU A 44 7.19 1.60 3.72
N CYS A 45 6.01 1.74 3.16
CA CYS A 45 5.83 2.36 1.85
C CYS A 45 6.36 3.80 1.85
N ILE A 46 5.98 4.58 2.86
CA ILE A 46 6.39 5.97 2.98
C ILE A 46 7.91 6.07 3.11
N LYS A 47 8.50 5.19 3.89
CA LYS A 47 9.94 5.16 4.08
C LYS A 47 10.69 5.01 2.77
N HIS A 48 10.25 4.07 1.94
CA HIS A 48 10.92 3.83 0.67
C HIS A 48 10.67 4.95 -0.33
N LEU A 49 9.47 5.53 -0.31
CA LEU A 49 9.18 6.68 -1.16
C LEU A 49 10.06 7.88 -0.78
N ASP A 50 10.28 8.05 0.53
CA ASP A 50 11.12 9.13 1.02
C ASP A 50 12.57 8.97 0.56
N GLN A 51 13.04 7.73 0.54
CA GLN A 51 14.41 7.42 0.11
C GLN A 51 14.68 7.77 -1.35
N ILE A 52 13.66 7.67 -2.18
CA ILE A 52 13.80 7.99 -3.60
C ILE A 52 13.30 9.39 -3.92
N ASN A 53 13.09 10.19 -2.88
CA ASN A 53 12.71 11.59 -3.00
C ASN A 53 11.39 11.79 -3.75
N PHE A 54 10.44 10.90 -3.49
CA PHE A 54 9.12 11.01 -4.09
C PHE A 54 8.38 12.28 -3.67
N PHE A 55 8.54 12.68 -2.40
CA PHE A 55 7.89 13.87 -1.86
C PHE A 55 8.76 15.09 -2.15
N LYS A 56 8.67 15.61 -3.36
CA LYS A 56 9.52 16.71 -3.80
C LYS A 56 9.18 18.03 -3.11
N GLN A 57 7.90 18.25 -2.85
CA GLN A 57 7.45 19.48 -2.21
C GLN A 57 7.15 19.21 -0.75
N LYS A 58 8.00 19.72 0.14
CA LYS A 58 7.83 19.47 1.57
C LYS A 58 6.52 20.00 2.11
N GLU A 59 6.01 21.06 1.51
CA GLU A 59 4.77 21.70 1.96
C GLU A 59 3.56 20.79 1.74
N LYS A 60 3.58 20.00 0.68
CA LYS A 60 2.48 19.09 0.35
C LYS A 60 2.66 17.69 0.92
N LYS A 61 3.82 17.44 1.51
CA LYS A 61 4.12 16.10 2.04
C LYS A 61 3.10 15.62 3.08
N PRO A 62 2.74 16.44 4.10
CA PRO A 62 1.78 15.95 5.09
C PRO A 62 0.44 15.57 4.49
N ILE A 63 -0.04 16.32 3.51
CA ILE A 63 -1.31 16.03 2.85
C ILE A 63 -1.21 14.72 2.07
N MET A 64 -0.11 14.52 1.38
CA MET A 64 0.11 13.29 0.60
C MET A 64 0.21 12.07 1.51
N LEU A 65 0.88 12.20 2.65
CA LEU A 65 0.99 11.12 3.63
C LEU A 65 -0.38 10.72 4.16
N GLU A 66 -1.20 11.72 4.47
CA GLU A 66 -2.54 11.45 4.96
C GLU A 66 -3.39 10.76 3.89
N ASN A 67 -3.27 11.20 2.65
CA ASN A 67 -3.99 10.59 1.54
C ASN A 67 -3.58 9.14 1.34
N LEU A 68 -2.29 8.84 1.44
CA LEU A 68 -1.81 7.47 1.33
C LEU A 68 -2.36 6.58 2.43
N ARG A 69 -2.37 7.09 3.66
CA ARG A 69 -2.91 6.33 4.78
C ARG A 69 -4.40 6.04 4.57
N ASN A 70 -5.13 7.03 4.09
CA ASN A 70 -6.56 6.88 3.85
C ASN A 70 -6.83 5.85 2.75
N ILE A 71 -6.02 5.85 1.70
CA ILE A 71 -6.17 4.87 0.63
C ILE A 71 -6.04 3.46 1.19
N PHE A 72 -5.01 3.21 1.97
CA PHE A 72 -4.77 1.87 2.51
C PHE A 72 -5.87 1.46 3.50
N TYR A 73 -6.36 2.40 4.30
CA TYR A 73 -7.46 2.09 5.21
C TYR A 73 -8.74 1.74 4.47
N LYS A 74 -9.03 2.46 3.40
CA LYS A 74 -10.26 2.25 2.62
C LYS A 74 -10.26 0.92 1.88
N MET A 75 -9.10 0.35 1.66
CA MET A 75 -8.99 -0.90 0.94
C MET A 75 -9.46 -2.11 1.74
N GLU A 76 -9.59 -1.98 3.05
CA GLU A 76 -10.05 -3.07 3.93
C GLU A 76 -9.26 -4.35 3.68
N LEU A 77 -7.95 -4.23 3.70
CA LEU A 77 -7.06 -5.35 3.40
C LEU A 77 -7.12 -6.42 4.49
N SER A 78 -6.97 -7.69 4.06
CA SER A 78 -6.80 -8.78 5.00
C SER A 78 -5.36 -8.79 5.50
N ASP A 79 -5.11 -9.57 6.57
CA ASP A 79 -3.76 -9.70 7.10
C ASP A 79 -2.81 -10.32 6.07
N LYS A 80 -3.32 -11.26 5.27
CA LYS A 80 -2.52 -11.88 4.21
C LYS A 80 -2.16 -10.86 3.13
N GLU A 81 -3.14 -10.07 2.71
CA GLU A 81 -2.91 -9.05 1.69
C GLU A 81 -1.93 -7.99 2.17
N THR A 82 -2.04 -7.62 3.43
CA THR A 82 -1.13 -6.64 4.02
C THR A 82 0.30 -7.16 4.03
N ARG A 83 0.50 -8.44 4.31
CA ARG A 83 1.83 -9.05 4.26
C ARG A 83 2.39 -9.08 2.84
N ILE A 84 1.53 -9.38 1.87
CA ILE A 84 1.95 -9.39 0.47
C ILE A 84 2.41 -8.01 0.04
N LEU A 85 1.63 -6.98 0.35
CA LEU A 85 2.00 -5.61 0.01
C LEU A 85 3.26 -5.16 0.72
N SER A 86 3.43 -5.55 1.99
CA SER A 86 4.65 -5.24 2.71
C SER A 86 5.87 -5.85 2.02
N SER A 87 5.72 -7.08 1.54
CA SER A 87 6.76 -7.76 0.80
C SER A 87 7.10 -7.03 -0.50
N VAL A 88 6.07 -6.56 -1.20
CA VAL A 88 6.25 -5.79 -2.43
C VAL A 88 7.03 -4.51 -2.16
N PHE A 89 6.62 -3.77 -1.14
CA PHE A 89 7.28 -2.51 -0.81
C PHE A 89 8.73 -2.75 -0.37
N ALA A 90 8.98 -3.79 0.41
CA ALA A 90 10.33 -4.13 0.84
C ALA A 90 11.21 -4.48 -0.35
N SER A 91 10.67 -5.22 -1.30
CA SER A 91 11.42 -5.59 -2.50
C SER A 91 11.76 -4.39 -3.36
N LEU A 92 10.82 -3.46 -3.49
CA LEU A 92 11.07 -2.23 -4.24
C LEU A 92 12.15 -1.39 -3.57
N GLY A 93 12.16 -1.37 -2.25
CA GLY A 93 13.16 -0.60 -1.50
C GLY A 93 14.56 -1.18 -1.59
N LYS A 94 14.68 -2.45 -1.89
CA LYS A 94 15.99 -3.10 -2.03
C LYS A 94 16.63 -2.89 -3.38
N LYS A 95 15.86 -2.47 -4.34
CA LYS A 95 16.36 -2.26 -5.69
C LYS A 95 17.16 -0.98 -5.78
N ARG A 96 18.41 -1.09 -6.10
CA ARG A 96 19.26 0.09 -6.19
C ARG A 96 20.20 -0.06 -7.31
#